data_608274b5dfcb338957e6215827aa5410
#
_entry.id   608274b5dfcb338957e6215827aa5410
#
_cell.length_a   1.000
_cell.length_b   1.000
_cell.length_c   1.000
_cell.angle_alpha   90.00
_cell.angle_beta   90.00
_cell.angle_gamma   90.00
#
_symmetry.space_group_name_H-M   'P 1'
#
loop_
_entity.id
_entity.type
_entity.pdbx_description
1 polymer ?
#
loop_
_entity_poly.entity_id
_entity_poly.type
_entity_poly.pdbx_seq_one_letter_code
_entity_poly.pdbx_strand_id
1 'polypeptide(L)'
;NNVLKVGAEKLGISWGHIRRNINGCWNLGYCGMGCPTNAKQSMLITTIPFALDHGATLVHHVRAQQLLLDGERVLGVECQAMDAAGVRPTSARVTVKARHVVLAAGAIGSPALLLRSKAPDPYKLVGRRTFLHPTTISMATMPEKIEANNGAPQSLYSDHFLHTQPVDGAMGFKIEVPPLHPMLASINVMASGEQHAQFMSQFPHVNAMLSLLRDGFHTQSTGGQVLLRSDGTPQLDYPISDYVWQGVRQSLLAMGEMQFAAGATMAMP
;
A
#
# COMPACT_ATOMS: atom_id res chain seq x y z
N ASN A 1 13.35 8.20 -10.67
CA ASN A 1 12.23 9.09 -11.06
C ASN A 1 12.40 9.67 -12.47
N ASN A 2 13.62 10.06 -12.87
CA ASN A 2 13.84 10.72 -14.15
C ASN A 2 13.46 9.84 -15.35
N VAL A 3 13.62 8.52 -15.27
CA VAL A 3 13.22 7.57 -16.33
C VAL A 3 11.73 7.70 -16.65
N LEU A 4 10.85 7.79 -15.63
CA LEU A 4 9.41 8.01 -15.85
C LEU A 4 9.16 9.31 -16.62
N LYS A 5 9.79 10.41 -16.19
CA LYS A 5 9.66 11.72 -16.85
C LYS A 5 10.07 11.64 -18.32
N VAL A 6 11.28 11.16 -18.59
CA VAL A 6 11.83 11.09 -19.95
C VAL A 6 10.98 10.21 -20.86
N GLY A 7 10.56 9.03 -20.37
CA GLY A 7 9.68 8.14 -21.12
C GLY A 7 8.32 8.76 -21.40
N ALA A 8 7.72 9.41 -20.41
CA ALA A 8 6.44 10.09 -20.56
C ALA A 8 6.51 11.23 -21.58
N GLU A 9 7.53 12.09 -21.50
CA GLU A 9 7.72 13.22 -22.45
C GLU A 9 7.91 12.74 -23.90
N LYS A 10 8.69 11.68 -24.11
CA LYS A 10 8.90 11.12 -25.45
C LYS A 10 7.64 10.48 -26.06
N LEU A 11 6.76 9.97 -25.23
CA LEU A 11 5.50 9.33 -25.65
C LEU A 11 4.30 10.28 -25.63
N GLY A 12 4.47 11.55 -25.23
CA GLY A 12 3.36 12.49 -25.08
C GLY A 12 2.41 12.13 -23.93
N ILE A 13 2.90 11.41 -22.91
CA ILE A 13 2.12 11.00 -21.73
C ILE A 13 2.25 12.09 -20.66
N SER A 14 1.14 12.44 -20.02
CA SER A 14 1.14 13.40 -18.92
C SER A 14 1.86 12.83 -17.68
N TRP A 15 2.61 13.69 -17.01
CA TRP A 15 3.29 13.35 -15.75
C TRP A 15 3.27 14.55 -14.78
N GLY A 16 3.49 14.28 -13.49
CA GLY A 16 3.50 15.32 -12.48
C GLY A 16 4.32 14.95 -11.24
N HIS A 17 4.43 15.92 -10.34
CA HIS A 17 5.10 15.74 -9.05
C HIS A 17 4.11 15.32 -7.97
N ILE A 18 4.46 14.31 -7.19
CA ILE A 18 3.70 13.89 -6.03
C ILE A 18 3.96 14.89 -4.88
N ARG A 19 2.92 15.56 -4.42
CA ARG A 19 2.98 16.35 -3.19
C ARG A 19 3.15 15.40 -2.00
N ARG A 20 4.11 15.72 -1.12
CA ARG A 20 4.50 14.84 -0.02
C ARG A 20 4.55 15.60 1.28
N ASN A 21 4.14 14.93 2.36
CA ASN A 21 4.25 15.48 3.70
C ASN A 21 5.66 15.20 4.25
N ILE A 22 6.61 16.05 3.89
CA ILE A 22 8.03 15.95 4.28
C ILE A 22 8.56 17.33 4.67
N ASN A 23 9.51 17.32 5.61
CA ASN A 23 10.23 18.51 6.04
C ASN A 23 11.70 18.17 6.28
N GLY A 24 12.62 18.89 5.63
CA GLY A 24 14.06 18.69 5.81
C GLY A 24 14.57 17.31 5.34
N CYS A 25 14.13 16.82 4.17
CA CYS A 25 14.55 15.54 3.63
C CYS A 25 16.03 15.50 3.25
N TRP A 26 16.76 14.51 3.73
CA TRP A 26 18.18 14.27 3.41
C TRP A 26 18.39 13.33 2.23
N ASN A 27 17.37 12.95 1.51
CA ASN A 27 17.42 12.07 0.34
C ASN A 27 18.03 10.68 0.60
N LEU A 28 17.82 10.13 1.79
CA LEU A 28 18.41 8.86 2.20
C LEU A 28 17.72 7.62 1.62
N GLY A 29 16.58 7.75 0.96
CA GLY A 29 15.83 6.62 0.41
C GLY A 29 15.08 5.73 1.42
N TYR A 30 15.15 6.01 2.72
CA TYR A 30 14.64 5.15 3.81
C TYR A 30 13.18 5.38 4.19
N CYS A 31 12.38 6.05 3.36
CA CYS A 31 11.00 6.40 3.72
C CYS A 31 10.11 5.19 4.06
N GLY A 32 10.34 4.04 3.41
CA GLY A 32 9.59 2.80 3.63
C GLY A 32 10.08 1.97 4.83
N MET A 33 11.31 2.20 5.28
CA MET A 33 11.94 1.41 6.35
C MET A 33 12.09 2.19 7.67
N GLY A 34 11.53 3.38 7.73
CA GLY A 34 11.71 4.30 8.85
C GLY A 34 12.67 5.43 8.51
N CYS A 35 12.19 6.67 8.54
CA CYS A 35 13.00 7.85 8.24
C CYS A 35 13.86 8.20 9.45
N PRO A 36 15.20 8.04 9.40
CA PRO A 36 16.05 8.24 10.58
C PRO A 36 16.16 9.71 11.01
N THR A 37 15.77 10.65 10.13
CA THR A 37 15.78 12.11 10.41
C THR A 37 14.42 12.67 10.77
N ASN A 38 13.37 11.84 10.85
CA ASN A 38 11.98 12.28 10.99
C ASN A 38 11.52 13.30 9.92
N ALA A 39 12.22 13.38 8.79
CA ALA A 39 11.82 14.25 7.68
C ALA A 39 10.46 13.85 7.10
N LYS A 40 10.10 12.54 7.11
CA LYS A 40 8.76 12.05 6.80
C LYS A 40 7.80 12.46 7.92
N GLN A 41 6.91 13.39 7.62
CA GLN A 41 5.91 13.93 8.55
C GLN A 41 4.74 12.94 8.70
N SER A 42 5.02 11.80 9.36
CA SER A 42 4.01 10.78 9.66
C SER A 42 3.12 11.18 10.83
N MET A 43 2.01 10.47 11.03
CA MET A 43 1.12 10.69 12.18
C MET A 43 1.86 10.57 13.51
N LEU A 44 2.93 9.78 13.59
CA LEU A 44 3.76 9.61 14.79
C LEU A 44 4.40 10.93 15.27
N ILE A 45 4.78 11.80 14.36
CA ILE A 45 5.47 13.07 14.66
C ILE A 45 4.62 14.32 14.43
N THR A 46 3.38 14.15 13.98
CA THR A 46 2.44 15.24 13.75
C THR A 46 1.17 15.10 14.58
N THR A 47 0.23 14.30 14.11
CA THR A 47 -1.13 14.22 14.66
C THR A 47 -1.17 13.58 16.05
N ILE A 48 -0.35 12.56 16.31
CA ILE A 48 -0.31 11.89 17.62
C ILE A 48 0.21 12.82 18.71
N PRO A 49 1.40 13.49 18.57
CA PRO A 49 1.84 14.47 19.56
C PRO A 49 0.82 15.59 19.78
N PHE A 50 0.27 16.13 18.69
CA PHE A 50 -0.77 17.16 18.79
C PHE A 50 -1.98 16.69 19.62
N ALA A 51 -2.47 15.47 19.39
CA ALA A 51 -3.59 14.92 20.16
C ALA A 51 -3.24 14.77 21.65
N LEU A 52 -2.03 14.28 21.97
CA LEU A 52 -1.56 14.13 23.34
C LEU A 52 -1.45 15.49 24.05
N ASP A 53 -0.93 16.51 23.38
CA ASP A 53 -0.82 17.89 23.91
C ASP A 53 -2.20 18.51 24.19
N HIS A 54 -3.26 17.97 23.54
CA HIS A 54 -4.66 18.40 23.73
C HIS A 54 -5.47 17.45 24.61
N GLY A 55 -4.80 16.64 25.44
CA GLY A 55 -5.41 15.82 26.48
C GLY A 55 -5.90 14.43 26.03
N ALA A 56 -5.54 13.98 24.82
CA ALA A 56 -5.80 12.60 24.45
C ALA A 56 -4.89 11.63 25.24
N THR A 57 -5.41 10.43 25.50
CA THR A 57 -4.62 9.35 26.08
C THR A 57 -4.31 8.29 25.03
N LEU A 58 -3.04 8.01 24.82
CA LEU A 58 -2.60 6.92 23.94
C LEU A 58 -2.33 5.66 24.77
N VAL A 59 -3.08 4.62 24.52
CA VAL A 59 -2.83 3.29 25.08
C VAL A 59 -2.30 2.40 23.98
N HIS A 60 -1.03 2.03 24.06
CA HIS A 60 -0.36 1.14 23.10
C HIS A 60 -0.16 -0.27 23.67
N HIS A 61 0.30 -1.21 22.86
CA HIS A 61 0.43 -2.64 23.22
C HIS A 61 -0.91 -3.24 23.71
N VAL A 62 -2.00 -2.80 23.14
CA VAL A 62 -3.33 -3.38 23.32
C VAL A 62 -3.98 -3.63 21.96
N ARG A 63 -4.61 -4.77 21.83
CA ARG A 63 -5.36 -5.16 20.63
C ARG A 63 -6.85 -5.19 20.92
N ALA A 64 -7.62 -4.37 20.21
CA ALA A 64 -9.08 -4.42 20.29
C ALA A 64 -9.58 -5.81 19.84
N GLN A 65 -10.26 -6.51 20.72
CA GLN A 65 -10.78 -7.85 20.47
C GLN A 65 -12.27 -7.82 20.13
N GLN A 66 -13.04 -7.08 20.89
CA GLN A 66 -14.48 -7.08 20.75
C GLN A 66 -15.07 -5.75 21.19
N LEU A 67 -16.13 -5.32 20.51
CA LEU A 67 -16.98 -4.23 20.99
C LEU A 67 -17.89 -4.75 22.11
N LEU A 68 -18.09 -3.94 23.12
CA LEU A 68 -19.09 -4.19 24.15
C LEU A 68 -20.42 -3.60 23.65
N LEU A 69 -21.39 -4.46 23.41
CA LEU A 69 -22.67 -4.09 22.84
C LEU A 69 -23.81 -4.38 23.84
N ASP A 70 -24.80 -3.50 23.86
CA ASP A 70 -26.10 -3.70 24.50
C ASP A 70 -27.16 -3.45 23.41
N GLY A 71 -27.66 -4.52 22.83
CA GLY A 71 -28.42 -4.45 21.57
C GLY A 71 -27.62 -3.79 20.44
N GLU A 72 -28.13 -2.69 19.94
CA GLU A 72 -27.46 -1.88 18.88
C GLU A 72 -26.53 -0.79 19.43
N ARG A 73 -26.49 -0.62 20.75
CA ARG A 73 -25.71 0.42 21.42
C ARG A 73 -24.32 -0.08 21.76
N VAL A 74 -23.28 0.68 21.37
CA VAL A 74 -21.89 0.44 21.79
C VAL A 74 -21.67 1.04 23.19
N LEU A 75 -21.13 0.23 24.11
CA LEU A 75 -20.78 0.64 25.47
C LEU A 75 -19.27 0.83 25.66
N GLY A 76 -18.46 0.32 24.74
CA GLY A 76 -17.00 0.36 24.84
C GLY A 76 -16.31 -0.74 24.04
N VAL A 77 -15.07 -1.04 24.41
CA VAL A 77 -14.21 -2.02 23.72
C VAL A 77 -13.50 -2.90 24.74
N GLU A 78 -13.52 -4.19 24.53
CA GLU A 78 -12.63 -5.13 25.22
C GLU A 78 -11.36 -5.30 24.41
N CYS A 79 -10.21 -5.14 25.05
CA CYS A 79 -8.89 -5.22 24.46
C CYS A 79 -8.06 -6.30 25.15
N GLN A 80 -7.16 -6.91 24.38
CA GLN A 80 -6.13 -7.83 24.86
C GLN A 80 -4.81 -7.08 25.01
N ALA A 81 -4.23 -7.13 26.21
CA ALA A 81 -2.88 -6.60 26.38
C ALA A 81 -1.85 -7.49 25.67
N MET A 82 -0.88 -6.84 25.05
CA MET A 82 0.20 -7.50 24.31
C MET A 82 1.52 -7.41 25.09
N ASP A 83 2.48 -8.24 24.74
CA ASP A 83 3.84 -8.16 25.28
C ASP A 83 4.55 -6.85 24.88
N ALA A 84 5.74 -6.62 25.43
CA ALA A 84 6.54 -5.42 25.13
C ALA A 84 6.92 -5.28 23.66
N ALA A 85 6.94 -6.36 22.89
CA ALA A 85 7.16 -6.35 21.45
C ALA A 85 5.86 -6.07 20.66
N GLY A 86 4.69 -6.05 21.31
CA GLY A 86 3.39 -5.86 20.67
C GLY A 86 2.92 -7.06 19.82
N VAL A 87 3.56 -8.23 19.98
CA VAL A 87 3.35 -9.40 19.10
C VAL A 87 2.50 -10.46 19.78
N ARG A 88 2.82 -10.85 21.02
CA ARG A 88 2.17 -11.94 21.71
C ARG A 88 1.13 -11.42 22.70
N PRO A 89 -0.06 -12.04 22.76
CA PRO A 89 -1.04 -11.69 23.79
C PRO A 89 -0.53 -12.15 25.17
N THR A 90 -0.76 -11.31 26.18
CA THR A 90 -0.59 -11.67 27.59
C THR A 90 -1.88 -12.27 28.15
N SER A 91 -1.95 -12.57 29.45
CA SER A 91 -3.20 -12.97 30.11
C SER A 91 -4.10 -11.76 30.48
N ALA A 92 -3.58 -10.55 30.43
CA ALA A 92 -4.29 -9.35 30.88
C ALA A 92 -5.26 -8.83 29.83
N ARG A 93 -6.45 -8.42 30.28
CA ARG A 93 -7.46 -7.76 29.46
C ARG A 93 -7.67 -6.34 29.93
N VAL A 94 -8.01 -5.46 29.00
CA VAL A 94 -8.29 -4.04 29.25
C VAL A 94 -9.68 -3.72 28.70
N THR A 95 -10.56 -3.23 29.57
CA THR A 95 -11.88 -2.76 29.15
C THR A 95 -11.90 -1.23 29.12
N VAL A 96 -12.22 -0.66 27.98
CA VAL A 96 -12.42 0.77 27.81
C VAL A 96 -13.90 1.05 27.61
N LYS A 97 -14.53 1.75 28.56
CA LYS A 97 -15.91 2.21 28.44
C LYS A 97 -15.94 3.58 27.78
N ALA A 98 -16.81 3.77 26.78
CA ALA A 98 -16.92 5.03 26.06
C ALA A 98 -18.36 5.24 25.55
N ARG A 99 -18.77 6.50 25.46
CA ARG A 99 -20.06 6.89 24.85
C ARG A 99 -20.04 6.76 23.32
N HIS A 100 -18.87 6.93 22.72
CA HIS A 100 -18.65 6.83 21.29
C HIS A 100 -17.38 6.03 21.03
N VAL A 101 -17.40 5.18 20.02
CA VAL A 101 -16.25 4.39 19.58
C VAL A 101 -16.04 4.64 18.09
N VAL A 102 -14.84 5.06 17.71
CA VAL A 102 -14.46 5.27 16.32
C VAL A 102 -13.61 4.11 15.83
N LEU A 103 -14.05 3.43 14.78
CA LEU A 103 -13.32 2.35 14.14
C LEU A 103 -12.37 2.91 13.09
N ALA A 104 -11.09 2.93 13.39
CA ALA A 104 -10.05 3.45 12.52
C ALA A 104 -8.95 2.40 12.19
N ALA A 105 -9.31 1.11 12.24
CA ALA A 105 -8.38 0.00 12.04
C ALA A 105 -8.18 -0.39 10.55
N GLY A 106 -8.53 0.49 9.62
CA GLY A 106 -8.40 0.29 8.18
C GLY A 106 -9.43 -0.68 7.59
N ALA A 107 -9.31 -0.93 6.29
CA ALA A 107 -10.27 -1.70 5.49
C ALA A 107 -10.35 -3.19 5.88
N ILE A 108 -9.36 -3.71 6.60
CA ILE A 108 -9.32 -5.10 7.07
C ILE A 108 -9.64 -5.18 8.56
N GLY A 109 -9.01 -4.34 9.38
CA GLY A 109 -9.14 -4.41 10.84
C GLY A 109 -10.51 -3.98 11.36
N SER A 110 -11.11 -2.94 10.78
CA SER A 110 -12.43 -2.45 11.20
C SER A 110 -13.55 -3.46 10.94
N PRO A 111 -13.71 -4.03 9.73
CA PRO A 111 -14.70 -5.08 9.52
C PRO A 111 -14.40 -6.35 10.33
N ALA A 112 -13.12 -6.72 10.51
CA ALA A 112 -12.77 -7.85 11.35
C ALA A 112 -13.21 -7.67 12.81
N LEU A 113 -13.08 -6.45 13.35
CA LEU A 113 -13.56 -6.15 14.70
C LEU A 113 -15.10 -6.24 14.78
N LEU A 114 -15.83 -5.72 13.80
CA LEU A 114 -17.27 -5.84 13.72
C LEU A 114 -17.73 -7.30 13.64
N LEU A 115 -17.09 -8.11 12.80
CA LEU A 115 -17.38 -9.54 12.66
C LEU A 115 -17.13 -10.30 13.98
N ARG A 116 -15.97 -10.07 14.64
CA ARG A 116 -15.68 -10.69 15.96
C ARG A 116 -16.70 -10.29 17.01
N SER A 117 -17.16 -9.06 16.96
CA SER A 117 -18.12 -8.51 17.90
C SER A 117 -19.56 -8.96 17.63
N LYS A 118 -19.81 -9.67 16.53
CA LYS A 118 -21.16 -9.99 16.05
C LYS A 118 -22.05 -8.75 16.03
N ALA A 119 -21.47 -7.63 15.57
CA ALA A 119 -22.17 -6.36 15.48
C ALA A 119 -23.39 -6.48 14.55
N PRO A 120 -24.47 -5.71 14.78
CA PRO A 120 -25.62 -5.72 13.88
C PRO A 120 -25.21 -5.46 12.44
N ASP A 121 -25.60 -6.35 11.54
CA ASP A 121 -25.35 -6.26 10.09
C ASP A 121 -26.60 -6.74 9.32
N PRO A 122 -27.67 -5.94 9.30
CA PRO A 122 -28.96 -6.33 8.74
C PRO A 122 -28.88 -6.63 7.23
N TYR A 123 -27.90 -6.07 6.53
CA TYR A 123 -27.71 -6.25 5.09
C TYR A 123 -26.60 -7.26 4.76
N LYS A 124 -25.93 -7.82 5.76
CA LYS A 124 -24.82 -8.78 5.59
C LYS A 124 -23.71 -8.24 4.67
N LEU A 125 -23.33 -6.96 4.88
CA LEU A 125 -22.33 -6.25 4.07
C LEU A 125 -20.98 -6.09 4.77
N VAL A 126 -20.90 -6.33 6.07
CA VAL A 126 -19.64 -6.20 6.82
C VAL A 126 -18.57 -7.13 6.24
N GLY A 127 -17.44 -6.55 5.89
CA GLY A 127 -16.32 -7.26 5.28
C GLY A 127 -16.47 -7.57 3.80
N ARG A 128 -17.62 -7.33 3.18
CA ARG A 128 -17.83 -7.57 1.74
C ARG A 128 -17.45 -6.35 0.91
N ARG A 129 -17.23 -6.59 -0.39
CA ARG A 129 -16.85 -5.55 -1.36
C ARG A 129 -15.63 -4.75 -0.90
N THR A 130 -14.63 -5.46 -0.39
CA THR A 130 -13.32 -4.89 -0.09
C THR A 130 -12.55 -4.75 -1.40
N PHE A 131 -12.09 -3.56 -1.70
CA PHE A 131 -11.32 -3.28 -2.91
C PHE A 131 -9.90 -2.89 -2.56
N LEU A 132 -8.96 -3.39 -3.34
CA LEU A 132 -7.56 -3.00 -3.32
C LEU A 132 -7.24 -2.14 -4.54
N HIS A 133 -6.07 -1.54 -4.57
CA HIS A 133 -5.42 -1.14 -5.80
C HIS A 133 -4.35 -2.20 -6.14
N PRO A 134 -4.66 -3.25 -6.92
CA PRO A 134 -3.67 -4.23 -7.30
C PRO A 134 -2.47 -3.53 -7.92
N THR A 135 -1.28 -3.97 -7.55
CA THR A 135 -0.04 -3.30 -7.94
C THR A 135 0.81 -4.24 -8.76
N THR A 136 1.36 -3.77 -9.87
CA THR A 136 2.36 -4.48 -10.65
C THR A 136 3.65 -3.68 -10.70
N ILE A 137 4.77 -4.35 -10.86
CA ILE A 137 6.09 -3.72 -10.95
C ILE A 137 6.70 -4.12 -12.29
N SER A 138 7.35 -3.17 -12.95
CA SER A 138 8.24 -3.42 -14.09
C SER A 138 9.63 -2.89 -13.73
N MET A 139 10.64 -3.74 -13.86
CA MET A 139 12.05 -3.37 -13.69
C MET A 139 12.72 -3.28 -15.06
N ALA A 140 13.62 -2.30 -15.23
CA ALA A 140 14.35 -2.11 -16.47
C ALA A 140 15.82 -1.80 -16.21
N THR A 141 16.70 -2.30 -17.08
CA THR A 141 18.12 -1.97 -17.07
C THR A 141 18.37 -0.79 -18.01
N MET A 142 19.06 0.22 -17.48
CA MET A 142 19.41 1.46 -18.19
C MET A 142 20.91 1.47 -18.50
N PRO A 143 21.35 2.12 -19.60
CA PRO A 143 22.78 2.29 -19.89
C PRO A 143 23.50 3.11 -18.81
N GLU A 144 22.79 4.11 -18.24
CA GLU A 144 23.35 5.00 -17.23
C GLU A 144 22.98 4.53 -15.82
N LYS A 145 23.74 5.00 -14.83
CA LYS A 145 23.44 4.73 -13.42
C LYS A 145 22.17 5.45 -12.98
N ILE A 146 21.26 4.72 -12.39
CA ILE A 146 19.97 5.20 -11.87
C ILE A 146 20.02 5.40 -10.36
N GLU A 147 20.74 4.53 -9.64
CA GLU A 147 20.84 4.54 -8.18
C GLU A 147 19.44 4.59 -7.52
N ALA A 148 18.57 3.65 -7.88
CA ALA A 148 17.16 3.63 -7.52
C ALA A 148 16.86 3.60 -6.00
N ASN A 149 17.87 3.32 -5.20
CA ASN A 149 17.82 3.34 -3.74
C ASN A 149 18.16 4.71 -3.13
N ASN A 150 18.54 5.70 -3.95
CA ASN A 150 18.91 7.03 -3.49
C ASN A 150 17.79 8.04 -3.71
N GLY A 151 17.73 9.07 -2.85
CA GLY A 151 16.75 10.14 -2.95
C GLY A 151 15.38 9.82 -2.35
N ALA A 152 14.42 10.70 -2.60
CA ALA A 152 13.05 10.55 -2.15
C ALA A 152 12.25 9.69 -3.14
N PRO A 153 11.75 8.50 -2.75
CA PRO A 153 10.96 7.64 -3.62
C PRO A 153 9.58 8.25 -3.91
N GLN A 154 8.91 7.75 -4.95
CA GLN A 154 7.56 8.17 -5.34
C GLN A 154 7.41 9.70 -5.43
N SER A 155 8.33 10.35 -6.14
CA SER A 155 8.34 11.81 -6.32
C SER A 155 7.65 12.23 -7.62
N LEU A 156 7.58 11.35 -8.60
CA LEU A 156 6.90 11.56 -9.87
C LEU A 156 5.81 10.51 -10.09
N TYR A 157 4.80 10.88 -10.83
CA TYR A 157 3.71 10.00 -11.24
C TYR A 157 3.25 10.32 -12.67
N SER A 158 2.55 9.36 -13.26
CA SER A 158 1.67 9.57 -14.39
C SER A 158 0.29 9.03 -14.06
N ASP A 159 -0.73 9.84 -14.17
CA ASP A 159 -2.14 9.48 -14.08
C ASP A 159 -2.82 9.47 -15.46
N HIS A 160 -2.04 9.55 -16.52
CA HIS A 160 -2.50 9.56 -17.90
C HIS A 160 -3.52 8.44 -18.17
N PHE A 161 -3.20 7.22 -17.72
CA PHE A 161 -4.04 6.03 -17.95
C PHE A 161 -5.19 5.88 -16.95
N LEU A 162 -5.29 6.76 -15.95
CA LEU A 162 -6.28 6.61 -14.88
C LEU A 162 -7.69 6.99 -15.35
N HIS A 163 -7.81 8.00 -16.21
CA HIS A 163 -9.07 8.61 -16.63
C HIS A 163 -9.24 8.69 -18.16
N THR A 164 -8.44 7.97 -18.93
CA THR A 164 -8.53 7.95 -20.40
C THR A 164 -9.71 7.15 -20.93
N GLN A 165 -10.29 6.29 -20.09
CA GLN A 165 -11.48 5.50 -20.39
C GLN A 165 -12.61 5.83 -19.39
N PRO A 166 -13.88 5.63 -19.77
CA PRO A 166 -15.00 5.72 -18.83
C PRO A 166 -14.81 4.73 -17.66
N VAL A 167 -15.53 4.96 -16.55
CA VAL A 167 -15.45 4.12 -15.35
C VAL A 167 -15.81 2.65 -15.64
N ASP A 168 -16.70 2.43 -16.61
CA ASP A 168 -17.15 1.12 -17.10
C ASP A 168 -16.34 0.60 -18.31
N GLY A 169 -15.30 1.30 -18.71
CA GLY A 169 -14.37 0.90 -19.75
C GLY A 169 -13.20 0.06 -19.25
N ALA A 170 -12.09 0.07 -19.99
CA ALA A 170 -10.86 -0.60 -19.59
C ALA A 170 -10.36 -0.08 -18.23
N MET A 171 -9.70 -0.97 -17.45
CA MET A 171 -9.21 -0.62 -16.13
C MET A 171 -8.17 0.49 -16.19
N GLY A 172 -8.45 1.60 -15.51
CA GLY A 172 -7.49 2.68 -15.36
C GLY A 172 -6.39 2.34 -14.35
N PHE A 173 -5.21 2.93 -14.53
CA PHE A 173 -4.09 2.77 -13.61
C PHE A 173 -3.23 4.02 -13.54
N LYS A 174 -2.55 4.19 -12.44
CA LYS A 174 -1.56 5.25 -12.20
C LYS A 174 -0.17 4.62 -12.18
N ILE A 175 0.83 5.30 -12.72
CA ILE A 175 2.23 4.84 -12.68
C ILE A 175 3.04 5.73 -11.76
N GLU A 176 3.86 5.11 -10.91
CA GLU A 176 4.79 5.77 -9.99
C GLU A 176 6.15 5.08 -10.00
N VAL A 177 7.15 5.70 -9.38
CA VAL A 177 8.48 5.12 -9.21
C VAL A 177 8.67 4.74 -7.75
N PRO A 178 8.65 3.44 -7.40
CA PRO A 178 8.81 3.00 -6.02
C PRO A 178 10.26 3.20 -5.53
N PRO A 179 10.48 3.17 -4.21
CA PRO A 179 11.82 2.99 -3.70
C PRO A 179 12.31 1.57 -4.06
N LEU A 180 13.44 1.47 -4.70
CA LEU A 180 14.04 0.18 -4.99
C LEU A 180 15.31 -0.01 -4.16
N HIS A 181 15.16 -0.58 -2.98
CA HIS A 181 16.30 -0.94 -2.15
C HIS A 181 16.92 -2.26 -2.65
N PRO A 182 18.26 -2.45 -2.57
CA PRO A 182 18.90 -3.67 -3.08
C PRO A 182 18.28 -4.96 -2.53
N MET A 183 17.94 -4.99 -1.26
CA MET A 183 17.27 -6.15 -0.64
C MET A 183 15.90 -6.42 -1.25
N LEU A 184 15.10 -5.37 -1.49
CA LEU A 184 13.78 -5.52 -2.12
C LEU A 184 13.92 -5.97 -3.58
N ALA A 185 14.89 -5.47 -4.32
CA ALA A 185 15.18 -5.94 -5.66
C ALA A 185 15.55 -7.43 -5.64
N SER A 186 16.48 -7.81 -4.77
CA SER A 186 16.96 -9.18 -4.65
C SER A 186 15.85 -10.21 -4.41
N ILE A 187 14.86 -9.91 -3.56
CA ILE A 187 13.77 -10.86 -3.25
C ILE A 187 12.67 -10.87 -4.32
N ASN A 188 12.61 -9.88 -5.20
CA ASN A 188 11.59 -9.80 -6.25
C ASN A 188 12.10 -10.31 -7.61
N VAL A 189 13.40 -10.53 -7.77
CA VAL A 189 13.96 -11.10 -9.02
C VAL A 189 13.65 -12.58 -9.06
N MET A 190 12.88 -13.00 -10.06
CA MET A 190 12.50 -14.40 -10.28
C MET A 190 13.64 -15.18 -10.95
N ALA A 191 14.83 -15.13 -10.35
CA ALA A 191 16.02 -15.83 -10.81
C ALA A 191 16.81 -16.37 -9.62
N SER A 192 17.69 -17.32 -9.85
CA SER A 192 18.55 -17.92 -8.83
C SER A 192 20.00 -18.10 -9.34
N GLY A 193 20.93 -18.31 -8.42
CA GLY A 193 22.33 -18.57 -8.76
C GLY A 193 22.96 -17.46 -9.58
N GLU A 194 23.62 -17.83 -10.66
CA GLU A 194 24.37 -16.91 -11.52
C GLU A 194 23.50 -15.81 -12.15
N GLN A 195 22.31 -16.15 -12.61
CA GLN A 195 21.36 -15.16 -13.20
C GLN A 195 20.96 -14.09 -12.18
N HIS A 196 20.68 -14.50 -10.94
CA HIS A 196 20.40 -13.56 -9.86
C HIS A 196 21.60 -12.67 -9.54
N ALA A 197 22.81 -13.26 -9.43
CA ALA A 197 24.05 -12.51 -9.19
C ALA A 197 24.33 -11.51 -10.32
N GLN A 198 24.12 -11.92 -11.58
CA GLN A 198 24.28 -11.05 -12.74
C GLN A 198 23.32 -9.87 -12.71
N PHE A 199 22.05 -10.09 -12.40
CA PHE A 199 21.07 -9.00 -12.22
C PHE A 199 21.51 -8.05 -11.10
N MET A 200 21.87 -8.59 -9.94
CA MET A 200 22.26 -7.76 -8.79
C MET A 200 23.55 -6.98 -9.02
N SER A 201 24.46 -7.47 -9.86
CA SER A 201 25.65 -6.71 -10.27
C SER A 201 25.31 -5.46 -11.10
N GLN A 202 24.17 -5.48 -11.80
CA GLN A 202 23.64 -4.36 -12.60
C GLN A 202 22.69 -3.46 -11.80
N PHE A 203 22.43 -3.75 -10.52
CA PHE A 203 21.48 -3.01 -9.70
C PHE A 203 21.64 -1.48 -9.75
N PRO A 204 22.86 -0.88 -9.79
CA PRO A 204 23.01 0.56 -9.93
C PRO A 204 22.37 1.16 -11.20
N HIS A 205 22.12 0.33 -12.20
CA HIS A 205 21.50 0.70 -13.48
C HIS A 205 20.01 0.36 -13.56
N VAL A 206 19.46 -0.25 -12.50
CA VAL A 206 18.06 -0.71 -12.51
C VAL A 206 17.12 0.44 -12.17
N ASN A 207 16.12 0.63 -13.02
CA ASN A 207 14.92 1.42 -12.74
C ASN A 207 13.77 0.49 -12.39
N ALA A 208 12.87 0.93 -11.52
CA ALA A 208 11.59 0.27 -11.30
C ALA A 208 10.45 1.28 -11.48
N MET A 209 9.38 0.85 -12.12
CA MET A 209 8.09 1.51 -12.13
C MET A 209 7.05 0.60 -11.51
N LEU A 210 6.07 1.15 -10.83
CA LEU A 210 4.91 0.42 -10.36
C LEU A 210 3.63 1.03 -10.91
N SER A 211 2.65 0.19 -11.17
CA SER A 211 1.30 0.63 -11.46
C SER A 211 0.35 0.35 -10.31
N LEU A 212 -0.60 1.24 -10.11
CA LEU A 212 -1.68 1.15 -9.13
C LEU A 212 -2.99 1.07 -9.91
N LEU A 213 -3.60 -0.11 -9.98
CA LEU A 213 -4.81 -0.36 -10.76
C LEU A 213 -6.05 0.12 -10.00
N ARG A 214 -6.97 0.75 -10.70
CA ARG A 214 -8.23 1.29 -10.15
C ARG A 214 -9.33 0.21 -10.16
N ASP A 215 -9.25 -0.76 -9.25
CA ASP A 215 -10.32 -1.72 -9.06
C ASP A 215 -11.48 -1.12 -8.22
N GLY A 216 -12.68 -1.65 -8.37
CA GLY A 216 -13.85 -1.32 -7.54
C GLY A 216 -14.93 -0.46 -8.19
N PHE A 217 -14.73 0.06 -9.40
CA PHE A 217 -15.67 0.96 -10.07
C PHE A 217 -16.48 0.27 -11.20
N HIS A 218 -15.94 -0.77 -11.79
CA HIS A 218 -16.58 -1.49 -12.89
C HIS A 218 -17.52 -2.57 -12.39
N THR A 219 -18.54 -2.94 -13.16
CA THR A 219 -19.50 -4.01 -12.81
C THR A 219 -18.84 -5.38 -12.69
N GLN A 220 -17.73 -5.61 -13.40
CA GLN A 220 -16.91 -6.82 -13.29
C GLN A 220 -15.93 -6.80 -12.12
N SER A 221 -15.81 -5.68 -11.41
CA SER A 221 -15.03 -5.58 -10.18
C SER A 221 -15.83 -6.16 -9.03
N THR A 222 -15.65 -7.43 -8.76
CA THR A 222 -16.37 -8.14 -7.68
C THR A 222 -15.84 -7.76 -6.31
N GLY A 223 -14.56 -7.35 -6.23
CA GLY A 223 -13.85 -7.13 -4.98
C GLY A 223 -13.63 -8.41 -4.19
N GLY A 224 -13.04 -8.26 -3.02
CA GLY A 224 -12.83 -9.33 -2.06
C GLY A 224 -13.72 -9.20 -0.85
N GLN A 225 -13.45 -10.05 0.14
CA GLN A 225 -14.13 -10.03 1.43
C GLN A 225 -13.15 -10.25 2.59
N VAL A 226 -13.44 -9.61 3.70
CA VAL A 226 -12.75 -9.84 4.96
C VAL A 226 -13.50 -10.94 5.71
N LEU A 227 -12.80 -12.02 6.00
CA LEU A 227 -13.29 -13.16 6.78
C LEU A 227 -12.51 -13.25 8.09
N LEU A 228 -13.00 -14.09 9.01
CA LEU A 228 -12.25 -14.45 10.22
C LEU A 228 -11.79 -15.90 10.11
N ARG A 229 -10.53 -16.15 10.47
CA ARG A 229 -10.03 -17.50 10.75
C ARG A 229 -10.61 -18.02 12.07
N SER A 230 -10.40 -19.29 12.34
CA SER A 230 -10.88 -19.94 13.57
C SER A 230 -10.33 -19.30 14.85
N ASP A 231 -9.15 -18.68 14.78
CA ASP A 231 -8.52 -17.94 15.87
C ASP A 231 -8.99 -16.47 15.99
N GLY A 232 -9.93 -16.04 15.13
CA GLY A 232 -10.47 -14.69 15.08
C GLY A 232 -9.56 -13.68 14.36
N THR A 233 -8.42 -14.10 13.77
CA THR A 233 -7.60 -13.22 12.95
C THR A 233 -8.24 -12.95 11.59
N PRO A 234 -8.07 -11.75 11.01
CA PRO A 234 -8.64 -11.44 9.72
C PRO A 234 -7.94 -12.21 8.59
N GLN A 235 -8.71 -12.59 7.61
CA GLN A 235 -8.27 -13.10 6.33
C GLN A 235 -8.93 -12.29 5.23
N LEU A 236 -8.14 -11.78 4.29
CA LEU A 236 -8.66 -11.19 3.07
C LEU A 236 -8.74 -12.28 2.00
N ASP A 237 -9.94 -12.54 1.51
CA ASP A 237 -10.20 -13.35 0.34
C ASP A 237 -10.46 -12.40 -0.84
N TYR A 238 -9.53 -12.35 -1.80
CA TYR A 238 -9.55 -11.39 -2.89
C TYR A 238 -9.27 -12.09 -4.23
N PRO A 239 -10.31 -12.54 -4.94
CA PRO A 239 -10.15 -13.14 -6.24
C PRO A 239 -9.72 -12.10 -7.28
N ILE A 240 -8.67 -12.39 -8.04
CA ILE A 240 -8.24 -11.56 -9.15
C ILE A 240 -9.10 -11.93 -10.38
N SER A 241 -10.00 -11.04 -10.76
CA SER A 241 -10.87 -11.22 -11.92
C SER A 241 -10.12 -11.04 -13.25
N ASP A 242 -10.71 -11.53 -14.35
CA ASP A 242 -10.16 -11.30 -15.69
C ASP A 242 -10.06 -9.82 -16.03
N TYR A 243 -10.96 -9.01 -15.53
CA TYR A 243 -10.91 -7.56 -15.67
C TYR A 243 -9.66 -6.97 -15.02
N VAL A 244 -9.29 -7.44 -13.82
CA VAL A 244 -8.05 -7.03 -13.14
C VAL A 244 -6.83 -7.53 -13.92
N TRP A 245 -6.85 -8.77 -14.41
CA TRP A 245 -5.73 -9.32 -15.21
C TRP A 245 -5.50 -8.56 -16.52
N GLN A 246 -6.57 -8.09 -17.17
CA GLN A 246 -6.44 -7.21 -18.34
C GLN A 246 -5.74 -5.90 -17.97
N GLY A 247 -6.13 -5.28 -16.84
CA GLY A 247 -5.47 -4.09 -16.33
C GLY A 247 -4.00 -4.32 -15.99
N VAL A 248 -3.65 -5.45 -15.37
CA VAL A 248 -2.27 -5.88 -15.11
C VAL A 248 -1.47 -5.90 -16.42
N ARG A 249 -1.98 -6.58 -17.44
CA ARG A 249 -1.30 -6.67 -18.73
C ARG A 249 -1.09 -5.29 -19.38
N GLN A 250 -2.12 -4.46 -19.40
CA GLN A 250 -2.05 -3.13 -20.00
C GLN A 250 -1.03 -2.25 -19.26
N SER A 251 -1.02 -2.30 -17.94
CA SER A 251 -0.10 -1.51 -17.14
C SER A 251 1.36 -1.94 -17.30
N LEU A 252 1.64 -3.25 -17.43
CA LEU A 252 2.98 -3.76 -17.71
C LEU A 252 3.47 -3.33 -19.07
N LEU A 253 2.63 -3.39 -20.12
CA LEU A 253 2.97 -2.90 -21.45
C LEU A 253 3.30 -1.40 -21.43
N ALA A 254 2.43 -0.58 -20.81
CA ALA A 254 2.66 0.87 -20.74
C ALA A 254 3.96 1.22 -20.00
N MET A 255 4.26 0.53 -18.87
CA MET A 255 5.51 0.74 -18.15
C MET A 255 6.72 0.34 -18.99
N GLY A 256 6.66 -0.80 -19.70
CA GLY A 256 7.73 -1.24 -20.61
C GLY A 256 7.97 -0.24 -21.74
N GLU A 257 6.91 0.24 -22.39
CA GLU A 257 7.01 1.26 -23.43
C GLU A 257 7.66 2.55 -22.93
N MET A 258 7.27 3.02 -21.74
CA MET A 258 7.88 4.21 -21.12
C MET A 258 9.35 3.98 -20.79
N GLN A 259 9.72 2.80 -20.29
CA GLN A 259 11.10 2.44 -19.97
C GLN A 259 11.96 2.36 -21.22
N PHE A 260 11.49 1.71 -22.29
CA PHE A 260 12.21 1.65 -23.58
C PHE A 260 12.29 3.04 -24.23
N ALA A 261 11.23 3.83 -24.21
CA ALA A 261 11.28 5.21 -24.69
C ALA A 261 12.32 6.05 -23.94
N ALA A 262 12.51 5.78 -22.65
CA ALA A 262 13.55 6.42 -21.84
C ALA A 262 14.97 5.91 -22.14
N GLY A 263 15.13 4.83 -22.92
CA GLY A 263 16.42 4.27 -23.32
C GLY A 263 16.80 2.98 -22.61
N ALA A 264 15.85 2.28 -21.96
CA ALA A 264 16.13 0.98 -21.38
C ALA A 264 16.59 -0.04 -22.44
N THR A 265 17.56 -0.87 -22.06
CA THR A 265 18.05 -1.98 -22.89
C THR A 265 17.28 -3.27 -22.65
N MET A 266 16.66 -3.39 -21.49
CA MET A 266 15.84 -4.54 -21.10
C MET A 266 14.75 -4.06 -20.12
N ALA A 267 13.56 -4.64 -20.23
CA ALA A 267 12.48 -4.49 -19.25
C ALA A 267 11.90 -5.86 -18.92
N MET A 268 11.52 -6.06 -17.65
CA MET A 268 10.93 -7.28 -17.14
C MET A 268 9.83 -6.96 -16.12
N PRO A 269 8.75 -7.79 -16.05
CA PRO A 269 7.71 -7.64 -15.05
C PRO A 269 8.20 -8.02 -13.64
#